data_10cb3eb81b0d6a3d64118d0a79cf407c
#
_entry.id   10cb3eb81b0d6a3d64118d0a79cf407c
#
_cell.length_a   1.000
_cell.length_b   1.000
_cell.length_c   1.000
_cell.angle_alpha   90.00
_cell.angle_beta   90.00
_cell.angle_gamma   90.00
#
_symmetry.space_group_name_H-M   'P 1'
#
loop_
_entity.id
_entity.type
_entity.pdbx_description
1 polymer ?
#
loop_
_entity_poly.entity_id
_entity_poly.type
_entity_poly.pdbx_seq_one_letter_code
_entity_poly.pdbx_strand_id
1 'polypeptide(L)'
;MTAALRQTVNIGRMQGTAIRRCMTSVRNNTIPKSPSFIPATNTNWTRAQHTTAAAAAAAVHTTTTMRPHPESSSSSSFSTTPKTAQMEIDHFRSIPWVAKHLSKPHLVITQADSRQPKPGHCDVLFSQTLNSPETISAYITTVDGSEEGLITETLAFLTLGNKLNGWPGVCHGGMVMAMMDDLTGQLFTQNKKLKRMQNLPLMTAYLNTTFVKPVRTPCTIMVRCRITKVEGRKYWSEAAIVVEDEVTGEEVELARCDSLFVMLKSNL
;
A
#
# COMPACT_ATOMS: atom_id res chain seq x y z
N MET A 1 -66.69 19.17 22.51
CA MET A 1 -66.35 20.46 23.11
C MET A 1 -64.87 20.60 23.00
N THR A 2 -64.45 21.32 21.92
CA THR A 2 -63.89 22.68 21.87
C THR A 2 -62.48 22.72 22.49
N ALA A 3 -61.44 23.23 21.89
CA ALA A 3 -61.26 24.23 20.86
C ALA A 3 -59.86 24.13 20.24
N ALA A 4 -59.81 24.47 18.94
CA ALA A 4 -58.58 24.68 18.20
C ALA A 4 -57.96 26.05 18.54
N LEU A 5 -56.65 26.12 18.65
CA LEU A 5 -55.92 27.41 18.58
C LEU A 5 -54.96 27.38 17.38
N ARG A 6 -55.37 28.13 16.35
CA ARG A 6 -54.48 28.54 15.25
C ARG A 6 -53.66 29.75 15.72
N GLN A 7 -52.35 29.68 15.59
CA GLN A 7 -51.51 30.86 15.64
C GLN A 7 -50.99 31.17 14.22
N THR A 8 -51.46 32.27 13.70
CA THR A 8 -51.04 32.93 12.49
C THR A 8 -49.76 33.72 12.80
N VAL A 9 -48.67 33.48 12.10
CA VAL A 9 -47.47 34.33 12.18
C VAL A 9 -47.36 35.16 10.90
N ASN A 10 -47.28 36.41 11.13
CA ASN A 10 -47.32 37.59 10.24
C ASN A 10 -46.04 37.66 9.37
N ILE A 11 -46.23 37.84 8.05
CA ILE A 11 -45.15 38.13 7.10
C ILE A 11 -44.93 39.65 7.09
N GLY A 12 -43.85 40.08 7.73
CA GLY A 12 -43.36 41.46 7.64
C GLY A 12 -42.47 41.65 6.41
N ARG A 13 -42.98 42.34 5.43
CA ARG A 13 -42.32 42.86 4.23
C ARG A 13 -41.50 44.08 4.64
N MET A 14 -40.19 44.08 4.43
CA MET A 14 -39.40 45.30 4.41
C MET A 14 -38.58 45.36 3.13
N GLN A 15 -38.84 46.48 2.42
CA GLN A 15 -38.22 46.90 1.18
C GLN A 15 -36.88 47.59 1.44
N GLY A 16 -35.95 47.40 0.53
CA GLY A 16 -35.29 48.54 -0.12
C GLY A 16 -33.89 48.94 0.35
N THR A 17 -33.03 48.94 -0.64
CA THR A 17 -31.90 49.85 -0.88
C THR A 17 -30.57 49.57 -0.12
N ALA A 18 -29.58 49.07 -0.85
CA ALA A 18 -28.39 49.84 -1.22
C ALA A 18 -27.35 48.96 -1.92
N ILE A 19 -27.31 49.08 -3.23
CA ILE A 19 -26.13 48.69 -4.04
C ILE A 19 -25.03 49.71 -3.75
N ARG A 20 -23.93 49.30 -3.19
CA ARG A 20 -22.62 49.97 -3.39
C ARG A 20 -21.51 48.94 -3.59
N ARG A 21 -20.91 49.12 -4.76
CA ARG A 21 -19.65 48.52 -5.23
C ARG A 21 -18.59 48.51 -4.14
N CYS A 22 -17.94 47.37 -3.99
CA CYS A 22 -16.53 47.30 -3.59
C CYS A 22 -15.84 46.36 -4.54
N MET A 23 -15.41 46.89 -5.68
CA MET A 23 -14.29 46.35 -6.43
C MET A 23 -13.04 46.79 -5.67
N THR A 24 -12.23 45.83 -5.20
CA THR A 24 -10.76 45.97 -5.26
C THR A 24 -10.10 44.66 -4.77
N SER A 25 -9.09 44.31 -5.51
CA SER A 25 -7.96 43.44 -5.14
C SER A 25 -8.16 41.95 -5.28
N VAL A 26 -8.17 41.50 -6.54
CA VAL A 26 -7.64 40.15 -6.89
C VAL A 26 -6.12 40.18 -6.61
N ARG A 27 -5.71 39.69 -5.45
CA ARG A 27 -4.30 39.36 -5.25
C ARG A 27 -4.01 38.09 -6.02
N ASN A 28 -3.17 38.21 -7.03
CA ASN A 28 -2.52 37.12 -7.71
C ASN A 28 -1.71 36.30 -6.68
N ASN A 29 -2.26 35.18 -6.22
CA ASN A 29 -1.50 34.15 -5.58
C ASN A 29 -0.76 33.39 -6.68
N THR A 30 0.44 33.81 -6.97
CA THR A 30 1.41 33.06 -7.77
C THR A 30 1.71 31.76 -7.03
N ILE A 31 1.27 30.66 -7.62
CA ILE A 31 1.68 29.30 -7.24
C ILE A 31 3.21 29.25 -7.37
N PRO A 32 3.95 28.85 -6.35
CA PRO A 32 5.39 28.67 -6.49
C PRO A 32 5.64 27.56 -7.53
N LYS A 33 6.33 27.92 -8.59
CA LYS A 33 6.83 26.98 -9.59
C LYS A 33 7.74 25.99 -8.88
N SER A 34 7.44 24.69 -9.05
CA SER A 34 8.33 23.59 -8.70
C SER A 34 9.74 23.88 -9.25
N PRO A 35 10.81 23.57 -8.50
CA PRO A 35 12.15 23.76 -8.99
C PRO A 35 12.33 22.94 -10.26
N SER A 36 12.76 23.63 -11.33
CA SER A 36 13.11 23.07 -12.62
C SER A 36 14.17 21.98 -12.42
N PHE A 37 13.89 20.82 -12.95
CA PHE A 37 14.79 19.69 -13.07
C PHE A 37 16.06 20.16 -13.79
N ILE A 38 17.17 20.24 -13.08
CA ILE A 38 18.49 20.41 -13.67
C ILE A 38 18.89 19.03 -14.17
N PRO A 39 19.09 18.81 -15.48
CA PRO A 39 19.61 17.54 -15.96
C PRO A 39 21.03 17.37 -15.41
N ALA A 40 21.24 16.28 -14.66
CA ALA A 40 22.56 15.89 -14.20
C ALA A 40 23.48 15.71 -15.41
N THR A 41 24.50 16.50 -15.46
CA THR A 41 25.58 16.43 -16.42
C THR A 41 26.24 15.06 -16.38
N ASN A 42 26.34 14.51 -17.56
CA ASN A 42 27.03 13.33 -18.03
C ASN A 42 28.33 13.04 -17.23
N THR A 43 28.28 12.11 -16.28
CA THR A 43 29.48 11.52 -15.70
C THR A 43 29.85 10.30 -16.54
N ASN A 44 30.96 10.44 -17.25
CA ASN A 44 31.63 9.42 -18.05
C ASN A 44 31.80 8.12 -17.24
N TRP A 45 31.08 7.08 -17.63
CA TRP A 45 31.42 5.72 -17.28
C TRP A 45 32.58 5.29 -18.15
N THR A 46 33.81 5.38 -17.60
CA THR A 46 35.00 4.81 -18.22
C THR A 46 34.83 3.29 -18.25
N ARG A 47 34.76 2.79 -19.46
CA ARG A 47 34.74 1.38 -19.85
C ARG A 47 36.04 0.72 -19.34
N ALA A 48 35.95 -0.03 -18.24
CA ALA A 48 37.04 -0.92 -17.84
C ALA A 48 37.18 -2.03 -18.88
N GLN A 49 38.35 -2.07 -19.49
CA GLN A 49 38.75 -3.04 -20.51
C GLN A 49 38.90 -4.42 -19.87
N HIS A 50 38.20 -5.40 -20.40
CA HIS A 50 38.46 -6.82 -20.13
C HIS A 50 39.76 -7.22 -20.78
N THR A 51 40.80 -7.45 -19.99
CA THR A 51 41.99 -8.19 -20.41
C THR A 51 41.67 -9.68 -20.38
N THR A 52 41.68 -10.27 -21.55
CA THR A 52 41.59 -11.71 -21.77
C THR A 52 42.85 -12.38 -21.26
N ALA A 53 42.74 -13.27 -20.28
CA ALA A 53 43.75 -14.28 -20.00
C ALA A 53 43.25 -15.63 -20.53
N ALA A 54 43.77 -16.02 -21.67
CA ALA A 54 43.63 -17.36 -22.18
C ALA A 54 44.59 -18.27 -21.39
N ALA A 55 44.08 -19.27 -20.70
CA ALA A 55 44.88 -20.37 -20.11
C ALA A 55 44.28 -21.71 -20.54
N ALA A 56 45.15 -22.54 -21.06
CA ALA A 56 44.97 -23.78 -21.78
C ALA A 56 44.10 -24.83 -21.08
N ALA A 57 43.22 -25.44 -21.87
CA ALA A 57 42.51 -26.67 -21.52
C ALA A 57 43.42 -27.87 -21.68
N ALA A 58 43.67 -28.62 -20.61
CA ALA A 58 44.15 -30.01 -20.66
C ALA A 58 42.95 -30.89 -20.34
N ALA A 59 42.50 -31.65 -21.30
CA ALA A 59 41.47 -32.66 -21.16
C ALA A 59 42.01 -33.86 -20.45
N VAL A 60 41.44 -34.21 -19.31
CA VAL A 60 41.57 -35.56 -18.71
C VAL A 60 40.16 -36.14 -18.64
N HIS A 61 39.88 -37.06 -19.55
CA HIS A 61 38.69 -37.92 -19.46
C HIS A 61 38.84 -38.90 -18.33
N THR A 62 38.12 -38.69 -17.22
CA THR A 62 37.93 -39.72 -16.21
C THR A 62 36.44 -40.08 -16.21
N THR A 63 36.14 -41.26 -16.74
CA THR A 63 34.80 -41.87 -16.71
C THR A 63 34.51 -42.32 -15.27
N THR A 64 33.77 -41.49 -14.52
CA THR A 64 33.25 -41.89 -13.21
C THR A 64 31.84 -42.39 -13.37
N THR A 65 31.62 -43.69 -13.24
CA THR A 65 30.31 -44.32 -13.12
C THR A 65 29.61 -43.81 -11.86
N MET A 66 28.56 -43.01 -12.05
CA MET A 66 27.68 -42.56 -10.96
C MET A 66 26.87 -43.76 -10.44
N ARG A 67 27.09 -44.11 -9.18
CA ARG A 67 26.15 -44.92 -8.40
C ARG A 67 24.92 -44.06 -8.09
N PRO A 68 23.70 -44.59 -8.21
CA PRO A 68 22.53 -43.88 -7.75
C PRO A 68 22.53 -43.76 -6.24
N HIS A 69 22.51 -42.55 -5.72
CA HIS A 69 22.20 -42.29 -4.32
C HIS A 69 20.74 -42.64 -4.04
N PRO A 70 20.45 -43.30 -2.90
CA PRO A 70 19.04 -43.47 -2.51
C PRO A 70 18.43 -42.13 -2.21
N GLU A 71 17.37 -41.79 -2.95
CA GLU A 71 16.48 -40.65 -2.65
C GLU A 71 15.85 -40.90 -1.28
N SER A 72 16.35 -40.25 -0.24
CA SER A 72 15.62 -40.10 1.02
C SER A 72 14.49 -39.09 0.79
N SER A 73 13.35 -39.57 0.32
CA SER A 73 12.12 -38.82 0.29
C SER A 73 11.59 -38.63 1.69
N SER A 74 12.15 -37.69 2.44
CA SER A 74 11.46 -37.09 3.59
C SER A 74 10.60 -35.96 3.09
N SER A 75 9.44 -36.29 2.52
CA SER A 75 8.35 -35.35 2.34
C SER A 75 7.78 -34.99 3.70
N SER A 76 8.39 -34.05 4.39
CA SER A 76 7.73 -33.35 5.46
C SER A 76 6.60 -32.51 4.82
N SER A 77 5.40 -33.09 4.77
CA SER A 77 4.20 -32.37 4.47
C SER A 77 4.02 -31.32 5.56
N PHE A 78 4.48 -30.10 5.31
CA PHE A 78 4.08 -28.95 6.09
C PHE A 78 2.59 -28.75 5.83
N SER A 79 1.77 -29.32 6.71
CA SER A 79 0.35 -28.99 6.79
C SER A 79 0.25 -27.53 7.26
N THR A 80 0.29 -26.60 6.32
CA THR A 80 0.01 -25.18 6.60
C THR A 80 -1.50 -25.03 6.72
N THR A 81 -2.01 -25.23 7.94
CA THR A 81 -3.36 -24.78 8.26
C THR A 81 -3.46 -23.29 7.90
N PRO A 82 -4.46 -22.85 7.11
CA PRO A 82 -4.61 -21.44 6.78
C PRO A 82 -4.66 -20.61 8.06
N LYS A 83 -3.82 -19.58 8.16
CA LYS A 83 -3.86 -18.67 9.30
C LYS A 83 -5.20 -17.96 9.32
N THR A 84 -5.86 -17.97 10.47
CA THR A 84 -7.10 -17.20 10.65
C THR A 84 -6.76 -15.72 10.76
N ALA A 85 -7.74 -14.87 10.43
CA ALA A 85 -7.61 -13.42 10.60
C ALA A 85 -7.21 -13.05 12.03
N GLN A 86 -7.74 -13.75 13.03
CA GLN A 86 -7.42 -13.53 14.43
C GLN A 86 -5.95 -13.81 14.75
N MET A 87 -5.37 -14.87 14.20
CA MET A 87 -3.96 -15.22 14.40
C MET A 87 -3.04 -14.13 13.84
N GLU A 88 -3.37 -13.54 12.69
CA GLU A 88 -2.59 -12.42 12.13
C GLU A 88 -2.73 -11.15 12.98
N ILE A 89 -3.92 -10.85 13.49
CA ILE A 89 -4.15 -9.71 14.40
C ILE A 89 -3.34 -9.89 15.69
N ASP A 90 -3.38 -11.08 16.30
CA ASP A 90 -2.67 -11.36 17.54
C ASP A 90 -1.15 -11.32 17.34
N HIS A 91 -0.66 -11.77 16.18
CA HIS A 91 0.75 -11.62 15.78
C HIS A 91 1.16 -10.14 15.83
N PHE A 92 0.41 -9.25 15.20
CA PHE A 92 0.75 -7.83 15.17
C PHE A 92 0.59 -7.15 16.53
N ARG A 93 -0.37 -7.57 17.36
CA ARG A 93 -0.50 -7.10 18.74
C ARG A 93 0.67 -7.49 19.64
N SER A 94 1.39 -8.56 19.31
CA SER A 94 2.58 -8.98 20.03
C SER A 94 3.83 -8.13 19.73
N ILE A 95 3.79 -7.30 18.68
CA ILE A 95 4.89 -6.42 18.28
C ILE A 95 4.67 -5.04 18.92
N PRO A 96 5.52 -4.60 19.87
CA PRO A 96 5.23 -3.42 20.70
C PRO A 96 4.92 -2.14 19.93
N TRP A 97 5.71 -1.82 18.89
CA TRP A 97 5.50 -0.60 18.11
C TRP A 97 4.22 -0.67 17.26
N VAL A 98 3.87 -1.84 16.74
CA VAL A 98 2.62 -2.03 15.99
C VAL A 98 1.43 -1.95 16.94
N ALA A 99 1.52 -2.55 18.13
CA ALA A 99 0.47 -2.52 19.13
C ALA A 99 0.04 -1.08 19.51
N LYS A 100 0.99 -0.13 19.55
CA LYS A 100 0.70 1.30 19.76
C LYS A 100 -0.27 1.85 18.71
N HIS A 101 -0.08 1.48 17.43
CA HIS A 101 -0.98 1.90 16.34
C HIS A 101 -2.33 1.20 16.42
N LEU A 102 -2.36 -0.07 16.84
CA LEU A 102 -3.58 -0.89 16.92
C LEU A 102 -4.44 -0.58 18.16
N SER A 103 -3.94 0.19 19.12
CA SER A 103 -4.67 0.57 20.35
C SER A 103 -5.52 1.83 20.20
N LYS A 104 -5.52 2.49 19.03
CA LYS A 104 -6.34 3.69 18.81
C LYS A 104 -7.83 3.36 18.93
N PRO A 105 -8.63 4.27 19.56
CA PRO A 105 -10.08 4.09 19.63
C PRO A 105 -10.69 4.08 18.23
N HIS A 106 -11.83 3.40 18.07
CA HIS A 106 -12.61 3.31 16.84
C HIS A 106 -11.91 2.62 15.66
N LEU A 107 -10.73 2.02 15.89
CA LEU A 107 -10.00 1.34 14.85
C LEU A 107 -10.65 -0.01 14.52
N VAL A 108 -11.02 -0.20 13.26
CA VAL A 108 -11.47 -1.48 12.71
C VAL A 108 -10.27 -2.17 12.10
N ILE A 109 -9.90 -3.34 12.65
CA ILE A 109 -8.76 -4.14 12.22
C ILE A 109 -9.29 -5.36 11.49
N THR A 110 -8.81 -5.60 10.26
CA THR A 110 -9.21 -6.75 9.45
C THR A 110 -7.99 -7.37 8.77
N GLN A 111 -8.08 -8.66 8.44
CA GLN A 111 -7.15 -9.24 7.49
C GLN A 111 -7.32 -8.53 6.14
N ALA A 112 -6.22 -8.28 5.43
CA ALA A 112 -6.27 -7.68 4.10
C ALA A 112 -7.16 -8.51 3.16
N ASP A 113 -8.03 -7.84 2.39
CA ASP A 113 -8.98 -8.52 1.52
C ASP A 113 -8.30 -9.35 0.42
N SER A 114 -7.13 -8.91 -0.05
CA SER A 114 -6.28 -9.63 -1.00
C SER A 114 -5.72 -10.94 -0.45
N ARG A 115 -5.75 -11.15 0.87
CA ARG A 115 -5.37 -12.42 1.53
C ARG A 115 -6.48 -13.47 1.49
N GLN A 116 -7.71 -13.06 1.20
CA GLN A 116 -8.86 -13.96 1.16
C GLN A 116 -8.89 -14.69 -0.19
N PRO A 117 -9.02 -16.04 -0.19
CA PRO A 117 -9.27 -16.78 -1.43
C PRO A 117 -10.54 -16.29 -2.10
N LYS A 118 -10.48 -16.01 -3.39
CA LYS A 118 -11.61 -15.53 -4.18
C LYS A 118 -11.82 -16.40 -5.42
N PRO A 119 -13.08 -16.52 -5.90
CA PRO A 119 -13.34 -17.23 -7.15
C PRO A 119 -12.70 -16.51 -8.35
N GLY A 120 -12.49 -17.23 -9.45
CA GLY A 120 -12.00 -16.64 -10.70
C GLY A 120 -10.53 -16.23 -10.69
N HIS A 121 -9.71 -16.82 -9.81
CA HIS A 121 -8.28 -16.50 -9.66
C HIS A 121 -7.99 -15.03 -9.32
N CYS A 122 -8.91 -14.34 -8.64
CA CYS A 122 -8.68 -13.01 -8.15
C CYS A 122 -7.73 -13.04 -6.94
N ASP A 123 -6.83 -12.05 -6.84
CA ASP A 123 -5.88 -11.84 -5.73
C ASP A 123 -4.98 -13.05 -5.41
N VAL A 124 -4.76 -13.98 -6.36
CA VAL A 124 -3.93 -15.17 -6.16
C VAL A 124 -2.51 -14.81 -5.70
N LEU A 125 -1.98 -13.67 -6.16
CA LEU A 125 -0.66 -13.21 -5.76
C LEU A 125 -0.53 -13.10 -4.23
N PHE A 126 -1.43 -12.37 -3.57
CA PHE A 126 -1.38 -12.15 -2.12
C PHE A 126 -2.09 -13.25 -1.32
N SER A 127 -3.10 -13.91 -1.86
CA SER A 127 -3.84 -14.94 -1.14
C SER A 127 -3.14 -16.30 -1.13
N GLN A 128 -2.29 -16.60 -2.12
CA GLN A 128 -1.62 -17.89 -2.28
C GLN A 128 -0.10 -17.76 -2.44
N THR A 129 0.37 -17.09 -3.49
CA THR A 129 1.80 -17.05 -3.86
C THR A 129 2.65 -16.39 -2.79
N LEU A 130 2.21 -15.27 -2.25
CA LEU A 130 2.90 -14.51 -1.22
C LEU A 130 2.39 -14.79 0.20
N ASN A 131 1.63 -15.86 0.41
CA ASN A 131 1.02 -16.23 1.68
C ASN A 131 1.77 -17.38 2.35
N SER A 132 3.00 -17.16 2.77
CA SER A 132 3.81 -18.16 3.48
C SER A 132 4.70 -17.52 4.54
N PRO A 133 5.24 -18.30 5.50
CA PRO A 133 6.20 -17.79 6.48
C PRO A 133 7.46 -17.15 5.87
N GLU A 134 7.83 -17.57 4.66
CA GLU A 134 9.04 -17.12 3.97
C GLU A 134 8.79 -15.92 3.03
N THR A 135 7.52 -15.60 2.74
CA THR A 135 7.10 -14.45 1.91
C THR A 135 6.44 -13.39 2.79
N ILE A 136 5.11 -13.21 2.71
CA ILE A 136 4.35 -12.34 3.62
C ILE A 136 3.64 -13.23 4.62
N SER A 137 4.20 -13.33 5.82
CA SER A 137 3.69 -14.27 6.83
C SER A 137 2.42 -13.80 7.55
N ALA A 138 2.17 -12.48 7.59
CA ALA A 138 0.95 -11.86 8.13
C ALA A 138 0.68 -10.54 7.42
N TYR A 139 -0.61 -10.19 7.24
CA TYR A 139 -1.02 -8.95 6.59
C TYR A 139 -2.41 -8.51 7.08
N ILE A 140 -2.46 -7.42 7.82
CA ILE A 140 -3.70 -6.79 8.28
C ILE A 140 -3.83 -5.36 7.75
N THR A 141 -5.06 -4.88 7.66
CA THR A 141 -5.38 -3.48 7.35
C THR A 141 -6.23 -2.88 8.45
N THR A 142 -6.16 -1.56 8.61
CA THR A 142 -6.93 -0.83 9.60
C THR A 142 -7.58 0.39 8.97
N VAL A 143 -8.81 0.69 9.41
CA VAL A 143 -9.49 1.93 9.05
C VAL A 143 -10.12 2.54 10.29
N ASP A 144 -10.28 3.86 10.32
CA ASP A 144 -11.05 4.50 11.37
C ASP A 144 -12.54 4.28 11.13
N GLY A 145 -13.18 3.54 12.04
CA GLY A 145 -14.60 3.23 11.95
C GLY A 145 -15.52 4.42 12.26
N SER A 146 -14.99 5.49 12.85
CA SER A 146 -15.74 6.71 13.18
C SER A 146 -15.84 7.69 12.01
N GLU A 147 -15.03 7.53 10.94
CA GLU A 147 -15.12 8.40 9.77
C GLU A 147 -16.49 8.32 9.12
N GLU A 148 -17.05 9.47 8.76
CA GLU A 148 -18.26 9.57 7.94
C GLU A 148 -17.86 9.87 6.48
N GLY A 149 -18.61 9.30 5.51
CA GLY A 149 -18.32 9.47 4.09
C GLY A 149 -17.18 8.58 3.59
N LEU A 150 -16.38 9.08 2.65
CA LEU A 150 -15.26 8.34 2.07
C LEU A 150 -14.13 8.18 3.10
N ILE A 151 -13.71 6.93 3.36
CA ILE A 151 -12.50 6.68 4.14
C ILE A 151 -11.32 7.16 3.29
N THR A 152 -10.55 8.07 3.84
CA THR A 152 -9.44 8.70 3.12
C THR A 152 -8.07 8.14 3.48
N GLU A 153 -7.95 7.45 4.62
CA GLU A 153 -6.68 6.88 5.07
C GLU A 153 -6.84 5.44 5.55
N THR A 154 -5.83 4.62 5.30
CA THR A 154 -5.69 3.26 5.85
C THR A 154 -4.25 3.00 6.22
N LEU A 155 -4.04 2.20 7.27
CA LEU A 155 -2.74 1.62 7.59
C LEU A 155 -2.80 0.12 7.34
N ALA A 156 -1.69 -0.43 6.90
CA ALA A 156 -1.49 -1.87 6.87
C ALA A 156 -0.19 -2.24 7.58
N PHE A 157 -0.18 -3.44 8.13
CA PHE A 157 1.00 -4.04 8.72
C PHE A 157 1.29 -5.36 8.02
N LEU A 158 2.54 -5.54 7.58
CA LEU A 158 2.99 -6.74 6.89
C LEU A 158 4.27 -7.26 7.55
N THR A 159 4.33 -8.57 7.79
CA THR A 159 5.56 -9.23 8.22
C THR A 159 6.17 -9.96 7.02
N LEU A 160 7.37 -9.52 6.63
CA LEU A 160 8.09 -9.93 5.44
C LEU A 160 9.13 -10.99 5.73
N GLY A 161 9.23 -11.99 4.89
CA GLY A 161 10.24 -13.04 4.93
C GLY A 161 11.31 -12.91 3.84
N ASN A 162 12.31 -13.76 3.90
CA ASN A 162 13.51 -13.68 3.05
C ASN A 162 13.26 -14.06 1.58
N LYS A 163 12.20 -14.78 1.25
CA LYS A 163 11.88 -15.12 -0.16
C LYS A 163 11.34 -13.92 -0.97
N LEU A 164 11.20 -12.76 -0.35
CA LEU A 164 10.89 -11.49 -1.03
C LEU A 164 12.14 -10.73 -1.47
N ASN A 165 13.33 -11.28 -1.27
CA ASN A 165 14.59 -10.60 -1.52
C ASN A 165 14.90 -10.44 -3.01
N GLY A 166 15.35 -9.24 -3.39
CA GLY A 166 16.05 -8.99 -4.65
C GLY A 166 17.57 -8.96 -4.49
N TRP A 167 18.02 -8.71 -3.25
CA TRP A 167 19.42 -8.74 -2.82
C TRP A 167 19.48 -9.35 -1.41
N PRO A 168 20.59 -10.00 -1.00
CA PRO A 168 20.69 -10.59 0.34
C PRO A 168 20.25 -9.64 1.46
N GLY A 169 19.20 -10.00 2.21
CA GLY A 169 18.65 -9.21 3.30
C GLY A 169 17.90 -7.93 2.87
N VAL A 170 17.54 -7.78 1.59
CA VAL A 170 16.82 -6.60 1.08
C VAL A 170 15.67 -7.04 0.18
N CYS A 171 14.47 -6.56 0.49
CA CYS A 171 13.27 -6.81 -0.29
C CYS A 171 13.42 -6.31 -1.73
N HIS A 172 12.93 -7.08 -2.69
CA HIS A 172 12.93 -6.70 -4.10
C HIS A 172 12.08 -5.44 -4.33
N GLY A 173 12.59 -4.47 -5.11
CA GLY A 173 11.89 -3.22 -5.37
C GLY A 173 10.49 -3.39 -5.99
N GLY A 174 10.33 -4.36 -6.89
CA GLY A 174 9.01 -4.71 -7.43
C GLY A 174 8.02 -5.20 -6.37
N MET A 175 8.50 -5.88 -5.31
CA MET A 175 7.63 -6.28 -4.18
C MET A 175 7.24 -5.09 -3.32
N VAL A 176 8.16 -4.14 -3.11
CA VAL A 176 7.87 -2.87 -2.44
C VAL A 176 6.75 -2.12 -3.16
N MET A 177 6.81 -2.02 -4.50
CA MET A 177 5.76 -1.42 -5.31
C MET A 177 4.45 -2.20 -5.23
N ALA A 178 4.50 -3.53 -5.33
CA ALA A 178 3.30 -4.37 -5.27
C ALA A 178 2.55 -4.24 -3.94
N MET A 179 3.26 -4.12 -2.81
CA MET A 179 2.64 -3.90 -1.50
C MET A 179 1.95 -2.53 -1.41
N MET A 180 2.54 -1.47 -1.97
CA MET A 180 1.92 -0.14 -2.00
C MET A 180 0.70 -0.09 -2.94
N ASP A 181 0.77 -0.75 -4.10
CA ASP A 181 -0.35 -0.87 -5.04
C ASP A 181 -1.52 -1.64 -4.40
N ASP A 182 -1.24 -2.80 -3.82
CA ASP A 182 -2.25 -3.63 -3.15
C ASP A 182 -2.94 -2.87 -2.02
N LEU A 183 -2.17 -2.19 -1.13
CA LEU A 183 -2.78 -1.43 -0.04
C LEU A 183 -3.67 -0.30 -0.53
N THR A 184 -3.28 0.40 -1.60
CA THR A 184 -4.14 1.42 -2.20
C THR A 184 -5.44 0.80 -2.72
N GLY A 185 -5.35 -0.37 -3.36
CA GLY A 185 -6.51 -1.18 -3.75
C GLY A 185 -7.39 -1.58 -2.56
N GLN A 186 -6.76 -1.94 -1.42
CA GLN A 186 -7.49 -2.27 -0.17
C GLN A 186 -8.29 -1.08 0.36
N LEU A 187 -7.74 0.14 0.34
CA LEU A 187 -8.47 1.34 0.76
C LEU A 187 -9.75 1.55 -0.06
N PHE A 188 -9.68 1.35 -1.38
CA PHE A 188 -10.88 1.41 -2.23
C PHE A 188 -11.84 0.24 -1.97
N THR A 189 -11.32 -0.95 -1.75
CA THR A 189 -12.12 -2.14 -1.42
C THR A 189 -12.92 -1.95 -0.12
N GLN A 190 -12.30 -1.36 0.91
CA GLN A 190 -12.99 -1.02 2.17
C GLN A 190 -14.12 -0.01 1.91
N ASN A 191 -13.86 1.04 1.15
CA ASN A 191 -14.88 2.03 0.80
C ASN A 191 -16.07 1.41 0.04
N LYS A 192 -15.81 0.46 -0.88
CA LYS A 192 -16.86 -0.27 -1.60
C LYS A 192 -17.68 -1.16 -0.66
N LYS A 193 -17.03 -1.93 0.22
CA LYS A 193 -17.68 -2.79 1.20
C LYS A 193 -18.60 -2.01 2.14
N LEU A 194 -18.18 -0.83 2.55
CA LEU A 194 -18.96 0.08 3.39
C LEU A 194 -19.95 0.94 2.61
N LYS A 195 -20.11 0.71 1.28
CA LYS A 195 -21.01 1.46 0.39
C LYS A 195 -20.74 2.96 0.36
N ARG A 196 -19.50 3.38 0.63
CA ARG A 196 -19.05 4.78 0.62
C ARG A 196 -18.56 5.22 -0.77
N MET A 197 -18.45 4.30 -1.71
CA MET A 197 -18.19 4.53 -3.13
C MET A 197 -18.89 3.49 -3.98
N GLN A 198 -18.98 3.76 -5.29
CA GLN A 198 -19.57 2.82 -6.25
C GLN A 198 -18.78 1.51 -6.29
N ASN A 199 -19.50 0.37 -6.38
CA ASN A 199 -18.87 -0.95 -6.47
C ASN A 199 -18.52 -1.28 -7.94
N LEU A 200 -17.66 -0.46 -8.54
CA LEU A 200 -17.10 -0.66 -9.88
C LEU A 200 -15.59 -0.93 -9.78
N PRO A 201 -15.00 -1.67 -10.76
CA PRO A 201 -13.56 -1.91 -10.76
C PRO A 201 -12.78 -0.60 -10.82
N LEU A 202 -11.70 -0.52 -10.03
CA LEU A 202 -10.66 0.51 -10.16
C LEU A 202 -9.40 -0.14 -10.71
N MET A 203 -8.78 0.54 -11.66
CA MET A 203 -7.52 0.10 -12.25
C MET A 203 -6.44 1.10 -11.94
N THR A 204 -5.27 0.61 -11.58
CA THR A 204 -4.06 1.41 -11.41
C THR A 204 -3.65 1.97 -12.77
N ALA A 205 -3.65 3.29 -12.90
CA ALA A 205 -3.22 3.96 -14.13
C ALA A 205 -1.71 4.26 -14.10
N TYR A 206 -1.20 4.65 -12.93
CA TYR A 206 0.24 4.74 -12.67
C TYR A 206 0.54 4.61 -11.17
N LEU A 207 1.77 4.24 -10.88
CA LEU A 207 2.37 4.20 -9.54
C LEU A 207 3.82 4.71 -9.64
N ASN A 208 4.05 5.94 -9.24
CA ASN A 208 5.39 6.54 -9.22
C ASN A 208 6.05 6.31 -7.86
N THR A 209 7.10 5.52 -7.82
CA THR A 209 7.74 5.10 -6.57
C THR A 209 9.11 5.73 -6.39
N THR A 210 9.36 6.25 -5.19
CA THR A 210 10.67 6.69 -4.73
C THR A 210 11.16 5.73 -3.64
N PHE A 211 12.30 5.10 -3.85
CA PHE A 211 12.99 4.29 -2.84
C PHE A 211 13.93 5.19 -2.04
N VAL A 212 13.69 5.32 -0.74
CA VAL A 212 14.44 6.21 0.16
C VAL A 212 15.55 5.44 0.88
N LYS A 213 15.19 4.27 1.44
CA LYS A 213 16.10 3.36 2.14
C LYS A 213 15.76 1.91 1.79
N PRO A 214 16.72 0.97 1.91
CA PRO A 214 16.42 -0.45 1.70
C PRO A 214 15.40 -0.96 2.70
N VAL A 215 14.37 -1.67 2.22
CA VAL A 215 13.47 -2.46 3.06
C VAL A 215 14.21 -3.74 3.45
N ARG A 216 14.66 -3.85 4.69
CA ARG A 216 15.36 -5.05 5.20
C ARG A 216 14.40 -6.22 5.34
N THR A 217 14.93 -7.43 5.26
CA THR A 217 14.17 -8.68 5.46
C THR A 217 15.01 -9.65 6.29
N PRO A 218 14.38 -10.43 7.21
CA PRO A 218 12.97 -10.34 7.57
C PRO A 218 12.67 -9.12 8.41
N CYS A 219 11.46 -8.55 8.29
CA CYS A 219 11.02 -7.44 9.13
C CYS A 219 9.49 -7.31 9.15
N THR A 220 8.99 -6.48 10.04
CA THR A 220 7.62 -5.98 9.99
C THR A 220 7.64 -4.53 9.53
N ILE A 221 6.80 -4.20 8.57
CA ILE A 221 6.62 -2.85 8.04
C ILE A 221 5.21 -2.36 8.30
N MET A 222 5.05 -1.04 8.35
CA MET A 222 3.77 -0.36 8.20
C MET A 222 3.71 0.29 6.82
N VAL A 223 2.58 0.17 6.16
CA VAL A 223 2.28 0.93 4.94
C VAL A 223 1.12 1.86 5.26
N ARG A 224 1.32 3.16 5.07
CA ARG A 224 0.27 4.17 5.19
C ARG A 224 -0.16 4.57 3.80
N CYS A 225 -1.48 4.58 3.54
CA CYS A 225 -2.04 5.02 2.28
C CYS A 225 -3.15 6.04 2.53
N ARG A 226 -3.20 7.09 1.71
CA ARG A 226 -4.29 8.07 1.75
C ARG A 226 -4.71 8.52 0.36
N ILE A 227 -6.01 8.81 0.21
CA ILE A 227 -6.56 9.47 -0.97
C ILE A 227 -6.28 10.97 -0.83
N THR A 228 -5.61 11.56 -1.81
CA THR A 228 -5.24 12.98 -1.81
C THR A 228 -6.19 13.84 -2.63
N LYS A 229 -6.83 13.23 -3.66
CA LYS A 229 -7.76 13.94 -4.53
C LYS A 229 -8.73 12.97 -5.20
N VAL A 230 -9.97 13.42 -5.38
CA VAL A 230 -10.99 12.70 -6.18
C VAL A 230 -11.57 13.68 -7.22
N GLU A 231 -11.62 13.22 -8.47
CA GLU A 231 -12.13 14.00 -9.58
C GLU A 231 -12.89 13.09 -10.55
N GLY A 232 -14.21 13.07 -10.44
CA GLY A 232 -15.05 12.15 -11.19
C GLY A 232 -14.69 10.69 -10.90
N ARG A 233 -14.13 10.01 -11.90
CA ARG A 233 -13.70 8.60 -11.78
C ARG A 233 -12.22 8.42 -11.43
N LYS A 234 -11.49 9.50 -11.20
CA LYS A 234 -10.05 9.51 -10.92
C LYS A 234 -9.82 9.70 -9.43
N TYR A 235 -8.97 8.85 -8.86
CA TYR A 235 -8.59 8.86 -7.46
C TYR A 235 -7.07 8.94 -7.37
N TRP A 236 -6.53 10.06 -6.90
CA TRP A 236 -5.11 10.20 -6.60
C TRP A 236 -4.88 9.77 -5.17
N SER A 237 -3.81 9.06 -4.96
CA SER A 237 -3.41 8.59 -3.63
C SER A 237 -1.90 8.62 -3.46
N GLU A 238 -1.49 8.66 -2.20
CA GLU A 238 -0.10 8.53 -1.77
C GLU A 238 0.00 7.34 -0.84
N ALA A 239 1.11 6.60 -0.92
CA ALA A 239 1.44 5.58 0.06
C ALA A 239 2.91 5.70 0.48
N ALA A 240 3.20 5.31 1.73
CA ALA A 240 4.55 5.27 2.26
C ALA A 240 4.76 3.99 3.07
N ILE A 241 5.91 3.35 2.88
CA ILE A 241 6.38 2.24 3.71
C ILE A 241 7.29 2.82 4.78
N VAL A 242 6.97 2.51 6.03
CA VAL A 242 7.72 2.96 7.20
C VAL A 242 8.01 1.80 8.17
N VAL A 243 9.04 1.96 8.97
CA VAL A 243 9.37 1.11 10.13
C VAL A 243 9.60 2.01 11.33
N GLU A 244 9.47 1.49 12.55
CA GLU A 244 9.96 2.17 13.73
C GLU A 244 11.45 1.89 13.89
N ASP A 245 12.26 2.91 14.09
CA ASP A 245 13.68 2.78 14.45
C ASP A 245 13.77 2.25 15.89
N GLU A 246 14.47 1.15 16.08
CA GLU A 246 14.55 0.45 17.38
C GLU A 246 15.25 1.28 18.47
N VAL A 247 16.08 2.24 18.09
CA VAL A 247 16.86 3.05 19.04
C VAL A 247 16.11 4.34 19.40
N THR A 248 15.57 5.04 18.39
CA THR A 248 14.91 6.34 18.61
C THR A 248 13.41 6.21 18.84
N GLY A 249 12.79 5.11 18.42
CA GLY A 249 11.33 4.93 18.41
C GLY A 249 10.61 5.81 17.40
N GLU A 250 11.33 6.43 16.47
CA GLU A 250 10.77 7.28 15.42
C GLU A 250 10.42 6.47 14.17
N GLU A 251 9.42 6.94 13.44
CA GLU A 251 9.08 6.36 12.13
C GLU A 251 10.14 6.74 11.09
N VAL A 252 10.67 5.74 10.39
CA VAL A 252 11.63 5.87 9.29
C VAL A 252 10.98 5.48 7.99
N GLU A 253 10.88 6.43 7.05
CA GLU A 253 10.37 6.18 5.71
C GLU A 253 11.41 5.42 4.87
N LEU A 254 10.97 4.31 4.27
CA LEU A 254 11.79 3.46 3.42
C LEU A 254 11.47 3.64 1.92
N ALA A 255 10.20 3.83 1.60
CA ALA A 255 9.73 4.10 0.24
C ALA A 255 8.42 4.87 0.29
N ARG A 256 8.13 5.62 -0.77
CA ARG A 256 6.85 6.29 -0.98
C ARG A 256 6.43 6.23 -2.43
N CYS A 257 5.15 6.36 -2.69
CA CYS A 257 4.62 6.51 -4.03
C CYS A 257 3.47 7.52 -4.09
N ASP A 258 3.30 8.14 -5.25
CA ASP A 258 2.08 8.76 -5.71
C ASP A 258 1.44 7.90 -6.81
N SER A 259 0.14 7.83 -6.82
CA SER A 259 -0.59 6.94 -7.72
C SER A 259 -1.90 7.55 -8.21
N LEU A 260 -2.36 7.07 -9.34
CA LEU A 260 -3.68 7.34 -9.89
C LEU A 260 -4.41 6.04 -10.15
N PHE A 261 -5.60 5.94 -9.59
CA PHE A 261 -6.55 4.88 -9.89
C PHE A 261 -7.74 5.44 -10.66
N VAL A 262 -8.24 4.68 -11.61
CA VAL A 262 -9.39 5.08 -12.44
C VAL A 262 -10.51 4.07 -12.31
N MET A 263 -11.67 4.52 -11.86
CA MET A 263 -12.88 3.70 -11.81
C MET A 263 -13.41 3.47 -13.23
N LEU A 264 -13.67 2.23 -13.58
CA LEU A 264 -14.27 1.88 -14.88
C LEU A 264 -15.72 2.35 -14.96
N LYS A 265 -16.25 2.45 -16.18
CA LYS A 265 -17.65 2.87 -16.43
C LYS A 265 -18.64 1.73 -16.19
N SER A 266 -18.18 0.48 -16.28
CA SER A 266 -18.97 -0.74 -16.10
C SER A 266 -18.08 -1.85 -15.55
N ASN A 267 -18.65 -2.96 -15.13
CA ASN A 267 -17.91 -4.17 -14.84
C ASN A 267 -17.26 -4.72 -16.12
N LEU A 268 -16.09 -5.33 -15.95
CA LEU A 268 -15.35 -6.02 -17.02
C LEU A 268 -16.08 -7.31 -17.42
#